data_c3a9bfbf0c8634428c7ba83f856255d1
#
_entry.id   c3a9bfbf0c8634428c7ba83f856255d1
#
_cell.length_a   1.000
_cell.length_b   1.000
_cell.length_c   1.000
_cell.angle_alpha   90.00
_cell.angle_beta   90.00
_cell.angle_gamma   90.00
#
_symmetry.space_group_name_H-M   'P 1'
#
loop_
_entity.id
_entity.type
_entity.pdbx_description
1 polymer ?
#
loop_
_entity_poly.entity_id
_entity_poly.type
_entity_poly.pdbx_seq_one_letter_code
_entity_poly.pdbx_strand_id
1 'polypeptide(L)'
;QRTRPDDPEDQHCGWVYRAPGDAPLSNPLGHGSYDCDDALIPDPTGAASIRDVYAKAGDASGPFTTPALFDKKTGKLVSNESMDILKLLNSAFDKVAKHPEREFYPSDLAGDLQTLNDELVYPNVNNGVYRCGFAKSQKAYDAAVAGLFEALEDLDKRLASQRFLGGDKFSWLDLRLYHTLVRFDPVYVVYFKTNVKRIADYPNLVNFVRDVYQSVEPVRRATNIKHIKMHYYTSHLSLIHI
;
A
#
# COMPACT_ATOMS: atom_id res chain seq x y z
N GLN A 1 -4.43 -9.20 9.07
CA GLN A 1 -3.72 -10.41 8.63
C GLN A 1 -4.40 -10.99 7.38
N ARG A 2 -3.61 -11.45 6.41
CA ARG A 2 -4.11 -12.21 5.27
C ARG A 2 -4.01 -13.69 5.60
N THR A 3 -5.14 -14.38 5.66
CA THR A 3 -5.20 -15.82 5.91
C THR A 3 -5.41 -16.58 4.61
N ARG A 4 -4.95 -17.81 4.57
CA ARG A 4 -5.38 -18.76 3.55
C ARG A 4 -6.64 -19.45 4.08
N PRO A 5 -7.72 -19.53 3.30
CA PRO A 5 -8.86 -20.37 3.68
C PRO A 5 -8.42 -21.83 3.74
N ASP A 6 -9.05 -22.59 4.62
CA ASP A 6 -8.82 -24.04 4.74
C ASP A 6 -9.36 -24.79 3.51
N ASP A 7 -10.15 -24.14 2.67
CA ASP A 7 -10.66 -24.67 1.41
C ASP A 7 -9.63 -24.43 0.28
N PRO A 8 -9.04 -25.50 -0.29
CA PRO A 8 -8.09 -25.38 -1.39
C PRO A 8 -8.70 -24.80 -2.69
N GLU A 9 -10.01 -24.79 -2.85
CA GLU A 9 -10.70 -24.15 -3.98
C GLU A 9 -10.92 -22.66 -3.75
N ASP A 10 -10.90 -22.18 -2.50
CA ASP A 10 -10.96 -20.75 -2.20
C ASP A 10 -9.59 -20.09 -2.41
N GLN A 11 -9.30 -19.72 -3.65
CA GLN A 11 -8.05 -19.06 -4.03
C GLN A 11 -7.91 -17.62 -3.45
N HIS A 12 -8.96 -17.09 -2.86
CA HIS A 12 -8.96 -15.75 -2.29
C HIS A 12 -8.55 -15.80 -0.82
N CYS A 13 -7.24 -15.62 -0.58
CA CYS A 13 -6.75 -15.36 0.77
C CYS A 13 -7.47 -14.14 1.36
N GLY A 14 -8.35 -14.36 2.33
CA GLY A 14 -9.13 -13.32 2.97
C GLY A 14 -8.29 -12.42 3.86
N TRP A 15 -8.63 -11.14 3.93
CA TRP A 15 -8.13 -10.23 4.93
C TRP A 15 -8.98 -10.41 6.18
N VAL A 16 -8.35 -10.85 7.29
CA VAL A 16 -9.00 -11.02 8.59
C VAL A 16 -8.64 -9.85 9.48
N TYR A 17 -9.65 -9.29 10.15
CA TYR A 17 -9.47 -8.25 11.13
C TYR A 17 -9.00 -8.84 12.46
N ARG A 18 -8.28 -8.04 13.22
CA ARG A 18 -7.83 -8.35 14.57
C ARG A 18 -8.17 -7.17 15.46
N ALA A 19 -8.43 -7.47 16.72
CA ALA A 19 -8.72 -6.48 17.74
C ALA A 19 -7.61 -6.44 18.80
N PRO A 20 -7.48 -5.33 19.55
CA PRO A 20 -6.65 -5.30 20.74
C PRO A 20 -7.00 -6.43 21.71
N GLY A 21 -5.98 -7.12 22.19
CA GLY A 21 -6.14 -8.25 23.12
C GLY A 21 -6.42 -9.60 22.48
N ASP A 22 -6.55 -9.68 21.16
CA ASP A 22 -6.57 -10.97 20.46
C ASP A 22 -5.24 -11.71 20.66
N ALA A 23 -5.26 -13.03 20.47
CA ALA A 23 -4.06 -13.85 20.52
C ALA A 23 -2.98 -13.31 19.57
N PRO A 24 -1.70 -13.37 19.97
CA PRO A 24 -0.60 -12.94 19.12
C PRO A 24 -0.61 -13.63 17.76
N LEU A 25 -0.23 -12.88 16.72
CA LEU A 25 -0.15 -13.37 15.36
C LEU A 25 1.20 -14.03 15.08
N SER A 26 1.17 -15.11 14.37
CA SER A 26 2.34 -15.76 13.75
C SER A 26 2.16 -15.83 12.24
N ASN A 27 3.21 -16.22 11.52
CA ASN A 27 3.07 -16.53 10.10
C ASN A 27 2.31 -17.87 9.92
N PRO A 28 1.90 -18.24 8.69
CA PRO A 28 1.19 -19.50 8.44
C PRO A 28 1.94 -20.78 8.83
N LEU A 29 3.26 -20.69 9.08
CA LEU A 29 4.09 -21.79 9.57
C LEU A 29 4.28 -21.75 11.09
N GLY A 30 3.62 -20.85 11.80
CA GLY A 30 3.73 -20.70 13.25
C GLY A 30 4.97 -19.94 13.74
N HIS A 31 5.74 -19.31 12.86
CA HIS A 31 6.94 -18.57 13.24
C HIS A 31 6.63 -17.09 13.56
N GLY A 32 7.38 -16.56 14.51
CA GLY A 32 7.23 -15.18 15.00
C GLY A 32 6.06 -15.03 15.97
N SER A 33 6.05 -13.93 16.69
CA SER A 33 4.95 -13.54 17.57
C SER A 33 4.78 -12.03 17.50
N TYR A 34 3.56 -11.56 17.20
CA TYR A 34 3.21 -10.16 17.07
C TYR A 34 1.95 -9.90 17.91
N ASP A 35 2.11 -9.11 18.94
CA ASP A 35 1.00 -8.78 19.85
C ASP A 35 -0.04 -7.92 19.13
N CYS A 36 -1.31 -8.24 19.34
CA CYS A 36 -2.46 -7.44 18.94
C CYS A 36 -2.66 -6.32 19.97
N ASP A 37 -2.03 -5.17 19.72
CA ASP A 37 -2.02 -4.04 20.63
C ASP A 37 -3.14 -3.02 20.34
N ASP A 38 -3.20 -1.97 21.18
CA ASP A 38 -4.21 -0.92 21.14
C ASP A 38 -4.19 -0.05 19.86
N ALA A 39 -3.17 -0.21 19.00
CA ALA A 39 -3.14 0.48 17.71
C ALA A 39 -3.98 -0.21 16.63
N LEU A 40 -4.48 -1.43 16.89
CA LEU A 40 -5.43 -2.11 16.02
C LEU A 40 -6.81 -1.47 16.16
N ILE A 41 -7.47 -1.26 15.03
CA ILE A 41 -8.82 -0.70 14.99
C ILE A 41 -9.76 -1.79 14.46
N PRO A 42 -10.69 -2.28 15.28
CA PRO A 42 -11.70 -3.23 14.83
C PRO A 42 -12.53 -2.66 13.68
N ASP A 43 -13.03 -3.54 12.82
CA ASP A 43 -13.90 -3.11 11.74
C ASP A 43 -15.19 -2.46 12.29
N PRO A 44 -15.56 -1.23 11.84
CA PRO A 44 -16.71 -0.51 12.36
C PRO A 44 -18.05 -1.15 12.02
N THR A 45 -18.09 -2.11 11.10
CA THR A 45 -19.30 -2.89 10.77
C THR A 45 -19.42 -4.16 11.62
N GLY A 46 -18.43 -4.45 12.47
CA GLY A 46 -18.33 -5.69 13.24
C GLY A 46 -18.07 -6.91 12.37
N ALA A 47 -17.48 -6.73 11.19
CA ALA A 47 -17.07 -7.82 10.33
C ALA A 47 -15.77 -8.45 10.85
N ALA A 48 -15.65 -9.79 10.76
CA ALA A 48 -14.43 -10.49 11.10
C ALA A 48 -13.43 -10.51 9.95
N SER A 49 -13.89 -10.34 8.72
CA SER A 49 -13.07 -10.36 7.51
C SER A 49 -13.58 -9.36 6.46
N ILE A 50 -12.72 -9.07 5.46
CA ILE A 50 -13.15 -8.26 4.31
C ILE A 50 -14.27 -8.95 3.54
N ARG A 51 -14.28 -10.28 3.46
CA ARG A 51 -15.36 -11.06 2.84
C ARG A 51 -16.71 -10.77 3.50
N ASP A 52 -16.73 -10.68 4.82
CA ASP A 52 -17.96 -10.35 5.56
C ASP A 52 -18.43 -8.92 5.26
N VAL A 53 -17.51 -7.97 5.02
CA VAL A 53 -17.87 -6.61 4.59
C VAL A 53 -18.54 -6.64 3.22
N TYR A 54 -18.00 -7.40 2.27
CA TYR A 54 -18.61 -7.55 0.95
C TYR A 54 -19.97 -8.26 1.03
N ALA A 55 -20.07 -9.32 1.80
CA ALA A 55 -21.34 -10.03 2.01
C ALA A 55 -22.41 -9.10 2.62
N LYS A 56 -22.05 -8.29 3.63
CA LYS A 56 -22.96 -7.27 4.20
C LYS A 56 -23.40 -6.22 3.17
N ALA A 57 -22.58 -5.93 2.18
CA ALA A 57 -22.90 -5.03 1.08
C ALA A 57 -23.75 -5.69 -0.03
N GLY A 58 -24.01 -6.99 0.08
CA GLY A 58 -24.76 -7.77 -0.91
C GLY A 58 -23.92 -8.31 -2.06
N ASP A 59 -22.59 -8.26 -1.95
CA ASP A 59 -21.67 -8.84 -2.93
C ASP A 59 -20.98 -10.08 -2.33
N ALA A 60 -21.32 -11.24 -2.87
CA ALA A 60 -20.75 -12.53 -2.49
C ALA A 60 -19.84 -13.13 -3.59
N SER A 61 -19.64 -12.42 -4.70
CA SER A 61 -18.97 -12.98 -5.87
C SER A 61 -17.44 -12.75 -5.87
N GLY A 62 -16.97 -11.71 -5.14
CA GLY A 62 -15.54 -11.37 -5.14
C GLY A 62 -15.02 -10.82 -6.47
N PRO A 63 -13.71 -10.63 -6.61
CA PRO A 63 -12.68 -10.84 -5.60
C PRO A 63 -12.78 -9.87 -4.41
N PHE A 64 -12.56 -10.38 -3.19
CA PHE A 64 -12.68 -9.60 -1.95
C PHE A 64 -11.38 -8.83 -1.68
N THR A 65 -11.20 -7.73 -2.40
CA THR A 65 -9.97 -6.94 -2.39
C THR A 65 -10.02 -5.78 -1.38
N THR A 66 -8.85 -5.24 -1.07
CA THR A 66 -8.64 -3.99 -0.34
C THR A 66 -7.87 -3.01 -1.24
N PRO A 67 -8.14 -1.69 -1.15
CA PRO A 67 -9.11 -1.03 -0.25
C PRO A 67 -10.56 -1.31 -0.63
N ALA A 68 -11.48 -1.03 0.30
CA ALA A 68 -12.92 -1.05 0.05
C ALA A 68 -13.57 0.16 0.74
N LEU A 69 -14.19 1.04 -0.04
CA LEU A 69 -14.95 2.17 0.49
C LEU A 69 -16.39 1.74 0.73
N PHE A 70 -16.78 1.70 1.99
CA PHE A 70 -18.10 1.25 2.43
C PHE A 70 -18.94 2.40 2.98
N ASP A 71 -20.13 2.60 2.47
CA ASP A 71 -21.10 3.56 3.00
C ASP A 71 -21.92 2.91 4.13
N LYS A 72 -21.64 3.31 5.36
CA LYS A 72 -22.34 2.79 6.55
C LYS A 72 -23.83 3.10 6.59
N LYS A 73 -24.27 4.18 5.93
CA LYS A 73 -25.68 4.60 5.92
C LYS A 73 -26.51 3.72 4.98
N THR A 74 -25.98 3.45 3.81
CA THR A 74 -26.67 2.63 2.80
C THR A 74 -26.35 1.15 2.90
N GLY A 75 -25.29 0.78 3.63
CA GLY A 75 -24.82 -0.60 3.75
C GLY A 75 -24.21 -1.12 2.45
N LYS A 76 -23.67 -0.26 1.59
CA LYS A 76 -23.14 -0.64 0.26
C LYS A 76 -21.67 -0.33 0.12
N LEU A 77 -20.98 -1.11 -0.72
CA LEU A 77 -19.67 -0.78 -1.25
C LEU A 77 -19.83 0.31 -2.32
N VAL A 78 -19.06 1.37 -2.17
CA VAL A 78 -19.00 2.49 -3.14
C VAL A 78 -17.97 2.18 -4.22
N SER A 79 -16.78 1.74 -3.83
CA SER A 79 -15.70 1.33 -4.73
C SER A 79 -14.68 0.46 -3.98
N ASN A 80 -14.02 -0.42 -4.71
CA ASN A 80 -12.82 -1.14 -4.27
C ASN A 80 -11.60 -0.84 -5.15
N GLU A 81 -11.72 0.11 -6.08
CA GLU A 81 -10.62 0.55 -6.93
C GLU A 81 -9.89 1.73 -6.27
N SER A 82 -8.61 1.54 -5.94
CA SER A 82 -7.83 2.50 -5.15
C SER A 82 -7.74 3.88 -5.80
N MET A 83 -7.62 3.95 -7.14
CA MET A 83 -7.52 5.23 -7.84
C MET A 83 -8.85 5.98 -7.87
N ASP A 84 -9.96 5.28 -8.02
CA ASP A 84 -11.30 5.87 -7.95
C ASP A 84 -11.58 6.42 -6.55
N ILE A 85 -11.18 5.67 -5.51
CA ILE A 85 -11.30 6.11 -4.12
C ILE A 85 -10.48 7.38 -3.87
N LEU A 86 -9.24 7.45 -4.37
CA LEU A 86 -8.41 8.66 -4.23
C LEU A 86 -9.04 9.87 -4.92
N LYS A 87 -9.54 9.72 -6.16
CA LYS A 87 -10.24 10.78 -6.90
C LYS A 87 -11.50 11.23 -6.18
N LEU A 88 -12.30 10.27 -5.71
CA LEU A 88 -13.53 10.54 -4.98
C LEU A 88 -13.25 11.32 -3.68
N LEU A 89 -12.25 10.91 -2.90
CA LEU A 89 -11.87 11.57 -1.66
C LEU A 89 -11.29 12.98 -1.89
N ASN A 90 -10.77 13.28 -3.08
CA ASN A 90 -10.24 14.61 -3.39
C ASN A 90 -11.31 15.69 -3.49
N SER A 91 -12.53 15.36 -3.94
CA SER A 91 -13.55 16.38 -4.26
C SER A 91 -14.98 16.05 -3.79
N ALA A 92 -15.34 14.80 -3.61
CA ALA A 92 -16.73 14.43 -3.32
C ALA A 92 -17.24 14.96 -1.96
N PHE A 93 -16.33 15.32 -1.06
CA PHE A 93 -16.64 15.79 0.29
C PHE A 93 -16.39 17.30 0.50
N ASP A 94 -16.13 18.08 -0.55
CA ASP A 94 -15.78 19.51 -0.46
C ASP A 94 -16.82 20.33 0.32
N LYS A 95 -18.10 20.00 0.18
CA LYS A 95 -19.19 20.69 0.90
C LYS A 95 -19.12 20.52 2.43
N VAL A 96 -18.42 19.50 2.93
CA VAL A 96 -18.29 19.20 4.36
C VAL A 96 -16.84 19.11 4.82
N ALA A 97 -15.90 19.24 3.89
CA ALA A 97 -14.48 19.21 4.18
C ALA A 97 -14.05 20.45 4.98
N LYS A 98 -13.17 20.26 5.94
CA LYS A 98 -12.57 21.36 6.71
C LYS A 98 -11.69 22.28 5.86
N HIS A 99 -11.10 21.74 4.81
CA HIS A 99 -10.16 22.39 3.92
C HIS A 99 -10.46 22.02 2.46
N PRO A 100 -11.59 22.50 1.89
CA PRO A 100 -11.99 22.14 0.53
C PRO A 100 -11.06 22.73 -0.54
N GLU A 101 -10.26 23.74 -0.17
CA GLU A 101 -9.25 24.34 -1.06
C GLU A 101 -8.02 23.46 -1.31
N ARG A 102 -7.87 22.37 -0.54
CA ARG A 102 -6.74 21.45 -0.71
C ARG A 102 -7.01 20.49 -1.85
N GLU A 103 -6.25 20.63 -2.91
CA GLU A 103 -6.32 19.75 -4.07
C GLU A 103 -5.06 18.85 -4.14
N PHE A 104 -5.28 17.54 -4.09
CA PHE A 104 -4.22 16.55 -4.26
C PHE A 104 -4.20 15.92 -5.66
N TYR A 105 -5.16 16.29 -6.50
CA TYR A 105 -5.26 15.86 -7.90
C TYR A 105 -5.28 17.09 -8.83
N PRO A 106 -4.16 17.86 -8.88
CA PRO A 106 -4.14 19.15 -9.56
C PRO A 106 -4.41 19.00 -11.06
N SER A 107 -5.40 19.74 -11.55
CA SER A 107 -5.88 19.64 -12.93
C SER A 107 -4.83 20.08 -13.96
N ASP A 108 -3.99 21.05 -13.59
CA ASP A 108 -2.89 21.57 -14.40
C ASP A 108 -1.74 20.57 -14.61
N LEU A 109 -1.61 19.59 -13.71
CA LEU A 109 -0.58 18.54 -13.75
C LEU A 109 -1.15 17.15 -14.03
N ALA A 110 -2.46 17.01 -14.20
CA ALA A 110 -3.13 15.72 -14.24
C ALA A 110 -2.59 14.80 -15.34
N GLY A 111 -2.33 15.32 -16.53
CA GLY A 111 -1.78 14.54 -17.65
C GLY A 111 -0.36 14.04 -17.38
N ASP A 112 0.51 14.91 -16.91
CA ASP A 112 1.92 14.59 -16.65
C ASP A 112 2.07 13.60 -15.50
N LEU A 113 1.29 13.81 -14.41
CA LEU A 113 1.30 12.89 -13.27
C LEU A 113 0.71 11.52 -13.63
N GLN A 114 -0.34 11.49 -14.48
CA GLN A 114 -0.91 10.24 -14.94
C GLN A 114 0.08 9.46 -15.81
N THR A 115 0.74 10.14 -16.76
CA THR A 115 1.78 9.52 -17.60
C THR A 115 2.94 8.98 -16.75
N LEU A 116 3.44 9.79 -15.81
CA LEU A 116 4.50 9.34 -14.91
C LEU A 116 4.08 8.14 -14.04
N ASN A 117 2.81 8.12 -13.61
CA ASN A 117 2.27 6.96 -12.92
C ASN A 117 2.25 5.71 -13.79
N ASP A 118 1.68 5.82 -14.99
CA ASP A 118 1.38 4.65 -15.83
C ASP A 118 2.62 4.05 -16.49
N GLU A 119 3.61 4.88 -16.77
CA GLU A 119 4.84 4.45 -17.43
C GLU A 119 5.97 4.09 -16.46
N LEU A 120 6.02 4.71 -15.27
CA LEU A 120 7.15 4.53 -14.36
C LEU A 120 6.73 4.07 -12.97
N VAL A 121 5.96 4.88 -12.22
CA VAL A 121 5.74 4.66 -10.79
C VAL A 121 4.96 3.39 -10.52
N TYR A 122 3.82 3.21 -11.19
CA TYR A 122 2.98 2.05 -10.94
C TYR A 122 3.60 0.74 -11.43
N PRO A 123 4.00 0.59 -12.72
CA PRO A 123 4.47 -0.69 -13.22
C PRO A 123 5.80 -1.14 -12.64
N ASN A 124 6.72 -0.20 -12.37
CA ASN A 124 8.09 -0.53 -11.99
C ASN A 124 8.38 -0.36 -10.50
N VAL A 125 7.64 0.50 -9.78
CA VAL A 125 7.85 0.69 -8.35
C VAL A 125 6.72 0.05 -7.54
N ASN A 126 5.47 0.56 -7.64
CA ASN A 126 4.38 0.05 -6.81
C ASN A 126 4.09 -1.43 -7.06
N ASN A 127 3.95 -1.81 -8.32
CA ASN A 127 3.78 -3.20 -8.73
C ASN A 127 5.12 -3.94 -8.86
N GLY A 128 6.20 -3.21 -9.14
CA GLY A 128 7.54 -3.74 -9.34
C GLY A 128 8.05 -4.56 -8.16
N VAL A 129 7.87 -4.06 -6.92
CA VAL A 129 8.26 -4.79 -5.71
C VAL A 129 7.50 -6.13 -5.58
N TYR A 130 6.24 -6.17 -5.97
CA TYR A 130 5.44 -7.41 -5.98
C TYR A 130 5.85 -8.35 -7.11
N ARG A 131 6.21 -7.81 -8.27
CA ARG A 131 6.76 -8.62 -9.37
C ARG A 131 8.07 -9.29 -8.97
N CYS A 132 8.92 -8.61 -8.20
CA CYS A 132 10.12 -9.23 -7.61
C CYS A 132 9.73 -10.32 -6.62
N GLY A 133 8.87 -9.98 -5.64
CA GLY A 133 8.52 -10.88 -4.54
C GLY A 133 7.78 -12.15 -4.97
N PHE A 134 6.96 -12.07 -6.00
CA PHE A 134 6.14 -13.19 -6.49
C PHE A 134 6.64 -13.78 -7.81
N ALA A 135 7.86 -13.46 -8.24
CA ALA A 135 8.49 -14.06 -9.41
C ALA A 135 8.59 -15.58 -9.25
N LYS A 136 8.13 -16.31 -10.26
CA LYS A 136 8.13 -17.79 -10.27
C LYS A 136 9.36 -18.39 -11.00
N SER A 137 10.27 -17.57 -11.49
CA SER A 137 11.51 -17.98 -12.14
C SER A 137 12.59 -16.94 -11.94
N GLN A 138 13.86 -17.36 -12.00
CA GLN A 138 15.01 -16.44 -11.93
C GLN A 138 14.93 -15.37 -13.02
N LYS A 139 14.62 -15.75 -14.26
CA LYS A 139 14.47 -14.82 -15.38
C LYS A 139 13.42 -13.73 -15.12
N ALA A 140 12.28 -14.11 -14.53
CA ALA A 140 11.22 -13.15 -14.20
C ALA A 140 11.65 -12.21 -13.06
N TYR A 141 12.36 -12.75 -12.07
CA TYR A 141 12.92 -11.96 -10.97
C TYR A 141 13.96 -10.97 -11.47
N ASP A 142 14.93 -11.41 -12.27
CA ASP A 142 16.00 -10.56 -12.82
C ASP A 142 15.44 -9.38 -13.62
N ALA A 143 14.45 -9.64 -14.48
CA ALA A 143 13.78 -8.58 -15.25
C ALA A 143 13.01 -7.60 -14.34
N ALA A 144 12.33 -8.11 -13.30
CA ALA A 144 11.59 -7.27 -12.37
C ALA A 144 12.51 -6.40 -11.52
N VAL A 145 13.62 -6.96 -11.02
CA VAL A 145 14.62 -6.24 -10.21
C VAL A 145 15.32 -5.16 -11.06
N ALA A 146 15.73 -5.47 -12.28
CA ALA A 146 16.35 -4.49 -13.18
C ALA A 146 15.43 -3.29 -13.40
N GLY A 147 14.18 -3.51 -13.80
CA GLY A 147 13.23 -2.42 -14.03
C GLY A 147 12.87 -1.63 -12.76
N LEU A 148 12.79 -2.30 -11.60
CA LEU A 148 12.56 -1.62 -10.32
C LEU A 148 13.69 -0.66 -9.98
N PHE A 149 14.94 -1.11 -10.04
CA PHE A 149 16.07 -0.28 -9.64
C PHE A 149 16.40 0.81 -10.65
N GLU A 150 16.17 0.57 -11.94
CA GLU A 150 16.21 1.62 -12.98
C GLU A 150 15.20 2.74 -12.68
N ALA A 151 13.96 2.37 -12.37
CA ALA A 151 12.94 3.34 -12.01
C ALA A 151 13.25 4.12 -10.72
N LEU A 152 13.84 3.48 -9.71
CA LEU A 152 14.27 4.16 -8.48
C LEU A 152 15.41 5.15 -8.75
N GLU A 153 16.39 4.82 -9.61
CA GLU A 153 17.46 5.75 -10.02
C GLU A 153 16.88 6.97 -10.76
N ASP A 154 15.91 6.78 -11.64
CA ASP A 154 15.29 7.88 -12.39
C ASP A 154 14.46 8.78 -11.48
N LEU A 155 13.73 8.21 -10.54
CA LEU A 155 13.00 8.97 -9.53
C LEU A 155 13.92 9.72 -8.57
N ASP A 156 15.06 9.13 -8.18
CA ASP A 156 16.06 9.82 -7.36
C ASP A 156 16.65 11.02 -8.09
N LYS A 157 17.02 10.87 -9.38
CA LYS A 157 17.48 11.98 -10.23
C LYS A 157 16.42 13.07 -10.37
N ARG A 158 15.15 12.70 -10.59
CA ARG A 158 14.05 13.66 -10.70
C ARG A 158 13.90 14.50 -9.44
N LEU A 159 13.93 13.86 -8.28
CA LEU A 159 13.80 14.52 -6.97
C LEU A 159 15.07 15.28 -6.53
N ALA A 160 16.16 15.24 -7.28
CA ALA A 160 17.33 16.09 -7.07
C ALA A 160 17.06 17.55 -7.40
N SER A 161 16.13 17.83 -8.32
CA SER A 161 15.81 19.18 -8.82
C SER A 161 14.44 19.71 -8.42
N GLN A 162 13.61 18.88 -7.79
CA GLN A 162 12.26 19.27 -7.39
C GLN A 162 11.83 18.53 -6.11
N ARG A 163 10.96 19.16 -5.34
CA ARG A 163 10.53 18.64 -4.04
C ARG A 163 9.63 17.42 -4.15
N PHE A 164 8.67 17.45 -5.08
CA PHE A 164 7.66 16.41 -5.32
C PHE A 164 7.66 16.00 -6.79
N LEU A 165 6.96 14.91 -7.12
CA LEU A 165 6.94 14.38 -8.48
C LEU A 165 6.36 15.34 -9.53
N GLY A 166 5.45 16.22 -9.11
CA GLY A 166 4.87 17.29 -9.92
C GLY A 166 5.51 18.67 -9.71
N GLY A 167 6.67 18.78 -9.05
CA GLY A 167 7.33 20.05 -8.73
C GLY A 167 7.18 20.43 -7.25
N ASP A 168 6.61 21.59 -6.94
CA ASP A 168 6.53 22.10 -5.57
C ASP A 168 5.25 21.71 -4.83
N LYS A 169 4.26 21.15 -5.52
CA LYS A 169 2.98 20.75 -4.95
C LYS A 169 2.93 19.26 -4.66
N PHE A 170 2.59 18.92 -3.40
CA PHE A 170 2.31 17.53 -3.02
C PHE A 170 1.02 17.04 -3.67
N SER A 171 1.07 15.87 -4.29
CA SER A 171 -0.02 15.29 -5.07
C SER A 171 -0.33 13.84 -4.67
N TRP A 172 -1.39 13.30 -5.26
CA TRP A 172 -1.76 11.88 -5.12
C TRP A 172 -0.64 10.92 -5.54
N LEU A 173 0.18 11.30 -6.53
CA LEU A 173 1.26 10.45 -7.02
C LEU A 173 2.41 10.37 -6.02
N ASP A 174 2.68 11.47 -5.31
CA ASP A 174 3.65 11.48 -4.21
C ASP A 174 3.22 10.57 -3.08
N LEU A 175 1.93 10.60 -2.72
CA LEU A 175 1.37 9.70 -1.73
C LEU A 175 1.51 8.23 -2.16
N ARG A 176 1.26 7.95 -3.44
CA ARG A 176 1.39 6.60 -4.00
C ARG A 176 2.83 6.10 -4.03
N LEU A 177 3.78 6.96 -4.39
CA LEU A 177 5.21 6.64 -4.31
C LEU A 177 5.64 6.41 -2.86
N TYR A 178 5.31 7.35 -1.96
CA TYR A 178 5.63 7.25 -0.54
C TYR A 178 5.16 5.93 0.08
N HIS A 179 3.94 5.51 -0.25
CA HIS A 179 3.35 4.27 0.25
C HIS A 179 4.25 3.04 0.00
N THR A 180 4.90 2.97 -1.15
CA THR A 180 5.86 1.89 -1.47
C THR A 180 7.21 2.12 -0.80
N LEU A 181 7.75 3.34 -0.88
CA LEU A 181 9.08 3.63 -0.37
C LEU A 181 9.19 3.47 1.16
N VAL A 182 8.17 3.86 1.92
CA VAL A 182 8.16 3.69 3.38
C VAL A 182 8.16 2.23 3.83
N ARG A 183 7.72 1.31 2.96
CA ARG A 183 7.74 -0.14 3.17
C ARG A 183 8.99 -0.82 2.64
N PHE A 184 9.76 -0.13 1.83
CA PHE A 184 10.84 -0.74 1.05
C PHE A 184 11.90 -1.34 1.96
N ASP A 185 12.57 -0.52 2.75
CA ASP A 185 13.67 -0.97 3.62
C ASP A 185 13.20 -1.92 4.73
N PRO A 186 12.09 -1.64 5.46
CA PRO A 186 11.67 -2.53 6.55
C PRO A 186 11.05 -3.85 6.10
N VAL A 187 10.64 -3.97 4.83
CA VAL A 187 9.92 -5.15 4.32
C VAL A 187 10.49 -5.66 3.01
N TYR A 188 10.46 -4.87 1.93
CA TYR A 188 10.68 -5.40 0.58
C TYR A 188 12.11 -5.84 0.33
N VAL A 189 13.09 -5.16 0.92
CA VAL A 189 14.50 -5.53 0.85
C VAL A 189 14.71 -6.98 1.28
N VAL A 190 14.11 -7.38 2.38
CA VAL A 190 14.23 -8.75 2.90
C VAL A 190 13.18 -9.67 2.29
N TYR A 191 11.92 -9.27 2.38
CA TYR A 191 10.78 -10.13 2.12
C TYR A 191 10.59 -10.43 0.63
N PHE A 192 10.74 -9.41 -0.22
CA PHE A 192 10.65 -9.51 -1.68
C PHE A 192 12.01 -9.60 -2.36
N LYS A 193 13.10 -9.62 -1.57
CA LYS A 193 14.48 -9.73 -2.05
C LYS A 193 14.88 -8.56 -2.97
N THR A 194 14.27 -7.39 -2.80
CA THR A 194 14.64 -6.17 -3.54
C THR A 194 15.87 -5.52 -2.89
N ASN A 195 16.98 -6.27 -2.81
CA ASN A 195 18.12 -5.98 -1.94
C ASN A 195 19.37 -5.49 -2.67
N VAL A 196 19.23 -4.94 -3.88
CA VAL A 196 20.37 -4.33 -4.60
C VAL A 196 20.81 -3.05 -3.88
N LYS A 197 19.85 -2.20 -3.46
CA LYS A 197 20.11 -0.93 -2.80
C LYS A 197 18.88 -0.56 -1.93
N ARG A 198 19.08 0.01 -0.76
CA ARG A 198 17.98 0.45 0.13
C ARG A 198 17.53 1.85 -0.27
N ILE A 199 16.33 2.25 0.08
CA ILE A 199 15.90 3.65 -0.07
C ILE A 199 16.82 4.59 0.74
N ALA A 200 17.30 4.14 1.90
CA ALA A 200 18.26 4.89 2.70
C ALA A 200 19.56 5.23 1.97
N ASP A 201 19.91 4.51 0.91
CA ASP A 201 21.13 4.69 0.14
C ASP A 201 20.94 5.62 -1.10
N TYR A 202 19.71 6.13 -1.32
CA TYR A 202 19.35 7.11 -2.35
C TYR A 202 19.18 8.49 -1.71
N PRO A 203 20.00 9.48 -2.00
CA PRO A 203 20.00 10.75 -1.29
C PRO A 203 18.67 11.52 -1.42
N ASN A 204 18.06 11.50 -2.61
CA ASN A 204 16.85 12.27 -2.88
C ASN A 204 15.59 11.49 -2.50
N LEU A 205 15.52 10.18 -2.75
CA LEU A 205 14.41 9.35 -2.32
C LEU A 205 14.29 9.28 -0.79
N VAL A 206 15.40 9.15 -0.06
CA VAL A 206 15.33 9.16 1.41
C VAL A 206 14.89 10.52 1.96
N ASN A 207 15.35 11.63 1.33
CA ASN A 207 14.89 12.97 1.69
C ASN A 207 13.41 13.15 1.39
N PHE A 208 12.92 12.69 0.23
CA PHE A 208 11.50 12.70 -0.10
C PHE A 208 10.66 11.93 0.93
N VAL A 209 11.06 10.72 1.30
CA VAL A 209 10.34 9.92 2.33
C VAL A 209 10.31 10.66 3.66
N ARG A 210 11.43 11.26 4.08
CA ARG A 210 11.51 12.04 5.31
C ARG A 210 10.65 13.30 5.25
N ASP A 211 10.71 14.04 4.15
CA ASP A 211 9.93 15.26 3.96
C ASP A 211 8.43 14.96 4.00
N VAL A 212 7.94 13.98 3.23
CA VAL A 212 6.52 13.60 3.26
C VAL A 212 6.08 13.17 4.65
N TYR A 213 6.89 12.34 5.34
CA TYR A 213 6.58 11.91 6.71
C TYR A 213 6.53 13.08 7.70
N GLN A 214 7.44 14.04 7.59
CA GLN A 214 7.57 15.14 8.56
C GLN A 214 6.61 16.29 8.26
N SER A 215 6.40 16.63 6.98
CA SER A 215 5.64 17.80 6.58
C SER A 215 4.15 17.53 6.33
N VAL A 216 3.78 16.28 6.00
CA VAL A 216 2.38 15.90 5.75
C VAL A 216 1.82 15.16 6.97
N GLU A 217 1.31 15.93 7.93
CA GLU A 217 0.86 15.41 9.23
C GLU A 217 -0.11 14.21 9.13
N PRO A 218 -1.13 14.17 8.25
CA PRO A 218 -1.99 13.01 8.09
C PRO A 218 -1.24 11.74 7.67
N VAL A 219 -0.21 11.88 6.81
CA VAL A 219 0.63 10.75 6.38
C VAL A 219 1.44 10.21 7.56
N ARG A 220 2.04 11.10 8.36
CA ARG A 220 2.77 10.71 9.56
C ARG A 220 1.89 9.92 10.53
N ARG A 221 0.69 10.40 10.80
CA ARG A 221 -0.28 9.73 11.70
C ARG A 221 -0.74 8.38 11.17
N ALA A 222 -0.89 8.25 9.87
CA ALA A 222 -1.29 6.99 9.23
C ALA A 222 -0.15 5.99 9.04
N THR A 223 1.11 6.39 9.24
CA THR A 223 2.28 5.53 9.05
C THR A 223 2.61 4.78 10.34
N ASN A 224 2.33 3.49 10.38
CA ASN A 224 2.67 2.61 11.49
C ASN A 224 3.58 1.47 11.01
N ILE A 225 4.88 1.63 11.26
CA ILE A 225 5.91 0.66 10.82
C ILE A 225 5.72 -0.70 11.49
N LYS A 226 5.26 -0.76 12.75
CA LYS A 226 4.97 -2.02 13.44
C LYS A 226 3.87 -2.78 12.71
N HIS A 227 2.75 -2.11 12.35
CA HIS A 227 1.67 -2.73 11.60
C HIS A 227 2.09 -3.15 10.19
N ILE A 228 2.90 -2.33 9.51
CA ILE A 228 3.47 -2.69 8.20
C ILE A 228 4.23 -4.01 8.31
N LYS A 229 5.17 -4.12 9.24
CA LYS A 229 5.93 -5.36 9.46
C LYS A 229 5.03 -6.52 9.84
N MET A 230 4.16 -6.33 10.83
CA MET A 230 3.23 -7.35 11.28
C MET A 230 2.40 -7.90 10.12
N HIS A 231 1.81 -7.01 9.30
CA HIS A 231 1.03 -7.44 8.14
C HIS A 231 1.83 -8.34 7.19
N TYR A 232 3.00 -7.89 6.71
CA TYR A 232 3.75 -8.65 5.71
C TYR A 232 4.30 -9.96 6.28
N TYR A 233 4.91 -9.93 7.46
CA TYR A 233 5.57 -11.10 8.05
C TYR A 233 4.60 -12.13 8.62
N THR A 234 3.32 -11.80 8.81
CA THR A 234 2.30 -12.78 9.23
C THR A 234 1.36 -13.22 8.12
N SER A 235 1.36 -12.55 6.96
CA SER A 235 0.35 -12.78 5.91
C SER A 235 0.83 -13.64 4.76
N HIS A 236 2.13 -13.79 4.59
CA HIS A 236 2.70 -14.55 3.47
C HIS A 236 3.63 -15.65 3.98
N LEU A 237 3.72 -16.73 3.23
CA LEU A 237 4.77 -17.71 3.44
C LEU A 237 6.12 -17.04 3.15
N SER A 238 7.10 -17.28 4.01
CA SER A 238 8.46 -16.81 3.75
C SER A 238 8.96 -17.42 2.45
N LEU A 239 9.30 -16.57 1.48
CA LEU A 239 9.88 -16.97 0.20
C LEU A 239 11.34 -17.46 0.33
N ILE A 240 11.86 -17.53 1.57
CA ILE A 240 13.24 -17.97 1.87
C ILE A 240 13.37 -19.50 1.74
N HIS A 241 12.27 -20.21 1.68
CA HIS A 241 12.24 -21.68 1.67
C HIS A 241 11.76 -22.28 0.34
N ILE A 242 11.93 -21.56 -0.77
CA ILE A 242 11.69 -22.10 -2.12
C ILE A 242 13.02 -22.53 -2.71
#